data_a5626ed9e001af1a99b83533ef14f9e4
#
_entry.id   a5626ed9e001af1a99b83533ef14f9e4
#
_cell.length_a   1.000
_cell.length_b   1.000
_cell.length_c   1.000
_cell.angle_alpha   90.00
_cell.angle_beta   90.00
_cell.angle_gamma   90.00
#
_symmetry.space_group_name_H-M   'P 1'
#
loop_
_entity.id
_entity.type
_entity.pdbx_description
1 polymer ?
#
loop_
_entity_poly.entity_id
_entity_poly.type
_entity_poly.pdbx_seq_one_letter_code
_entity_poly.pdbx_strand_id
1 'polypeptide(L)'
;EEFVTAYTPYQAEISQGLLQSIFEYQTMICELTGMDVSNASVYDGATAAAEAAAMCRDRKRGTICVSASVDPKTISVIRTYCFGSGAPLVILPEKDGLTDMESWNAMDTSSIACLIVQTPNYHGLIEDGASIANAVHNSGAKLIASCNPIALGLLETPGEFGADVAVGEGQPLG
;
A
#
# COMPACT_ATOMS: atom_id res chain seq x y z
N GLU A 1 0.83 -26.17 18.36
CA GLU A 1 2.10 -26.58 17.76
C GLU A 1 2.61 -25.55 16.76
N GLU A 2 1.76 -24.84 16.04
CA GLU A 2 2.05 -23.77 15.09
C GLU A 2 2.89 -22.62 15.69
N PHE A 3 2.74 -22.36 16.97
CA PHE A 3 3.52 -21.37 17.71
C PHE A 3 4.85 -21.88 18.29
N VAL A 4 5.13 -23.16 18.17
CA VAL A 4 6.31 -23.84 18.75
C VAL A 4 7.38 -24.14 17.71
N THR A 5 7.01 -24.23 16.44
CA THR A 5 7.92 -24.49 15.31
C THR A 5 8.18 -23.20 14.54
N ALA A 6 8.91 -22.28 15.14
CA ALA A 6 9.04 -20.90 14.66
C ALA A 6 10.28 -20.61 13.80
N TYR A 7 10.96 -21.62 13.31
CA TYR A 7 12.08 -21.43 12.39
C TYR A 7 11.60 -21.42 10.93
N THR A 8 12.45 -20.98 10.03
CA THR A 8 12.14 -20.89 8.60
C THR A 8 11.62 -22.23 8.07
N PRO A 9 10.49 -22.27 7.34
CA PRO A 9 9.83 -23.51 6.91
C PRO A 9 10.51 -24.13 5.69
N TYR A 10 11.77 -24.53 5.82
CA TYR A 10 12.52 -25.17 4.73
C TYR A 10 11.96 -26.55 4.34
N GLN A 11 11.37 -27.27 5.30
CA GLN A 11 10.78 -28.59 5.10
C GLN A 11 9.30 -28.53 5.46
N ALA A 12 8.43 -28.66 4.47
CA ALA A 12 6.99 -28.57 4.66
C ALA A 12 6.45 -29.63 5.64
N GLU A 13 7.04 -30.83 5.64
CA GLU A 13 6.65 -31.95 6.50
C GLU A 13 6.92 -31.72 7.99
N ILE A 14 7.84 -30.82 8.33
CA ILE A 14 8.16 -30.43 9.72
C ILE A 14 7.47 -29.12 10.10
N SER A 15 7.23 -28.25 9.12
CA SER A 15 6.74 -26.88 9.31
C SER A 15 5.26 -26.70 9.00
N GLN A 16 4.46 -27.77 9.07
CA GLN A 16 3.04 -27.77 8.70
C GLN A 16 2.23 -26.72 9.46
N GLY A 17 2.42 -26.61 10.78
CA GLY A 17 1.72 -25.65 11.62
C GLY A 17 2.06 -24.20 11.26
N LEU A 18 3.34 -23.90 11.01
CA LEU A 18 3.79 -22.57 10.59
C LEU A 18 3.23 -22.21 9.20
N LEU A 19 3.27 -23.14 8.24
CA LEU A 19 2.69 -22.92 6.92
C LEU A 19 1.18 -22.72 6.96
N GLN A 20 0.48 -23.44 7.85
CA GLN A 20 -0.94 -23.25 8.07
C GLN A 20 -1.23 -21.85 8.63
N SER A 21 -0.46 -21.38 9.62
CA SER A 21 -0.61 -20.04 10.20
C SER A 21 -0.39 -18.94 9.15
N ILE A 22 0.61 -19.10 8.27
CA ILE A 22 0.86 -18.15 7.18
C ILE A 22 -0.32 -18.14 6.20
N PHE A 23 -0.84 -19.30 5.85
CA PHE A 23 -2.00 -19.42 4.96
C PHE A 23 -3.24 -18.74 5.56
N GLU A 24 -3.51 -18.98 6.84
CA GLU A 24 -4.62 -18.35 7.56
C GLU A 24 -4.44 -16.83 7.65
N TYR A 25 -3.22 -16.35 7.94
CA TYR A 25 -2.90 -14.94 7.93
C TYR A 25 -3.21 -14.28 6.58
N GLN A 26 -2.76 -14.87 5.48
CA GLN A 26 -3.02 -14.34 4.14
C GLN A 26 -4.52 -14.27 3.84
N THR A 27 -5.29 -15.28 4.24
CA THR A 27 -6.75 -15.30 4.11
C THR A 27 -7.39 -14.17 4.93
N MET A 28 -7.00 -14.02 6.20
CA MET A 28 -7.53 -12.97 7.07
C MET A 28 -7.22 -11.56 6.54
N ILE A 29 -6.03 -11.35 5.96
CA ILE A 29 -5.68 -10.06 5.36
C ILE A 29 -6.51 -9.80 4.10
N CYS A 30 -6.75 -10.79 3.26
CA CYS A 30 -7.65 -10.66 2.10
C CYS A 30 -9.07 -10.26 2.55
N GLU A 31 -9.62 -10.96 3.53
CA GLU A 31 -10.96 -10.67 4.09
C GLU A 31 -11.03 -9.25 4.68
N LEU A 32 -9.99 -8.85 5.43
CA LEU A 32 -9.94 -7.54 6.08
C LEU A 32 -9.81 -6.38 5.09
N THR A 33 -9.07 -6.57 4.01
CA THR A 33 -8.73 -5.51 3.05
C THR A 33 -9.62 -5.51 1.81
N GLY A 34 -10.40 -6.57 1.59
CA GLY A 34 -11.18 -6.77 0.36
C GLY A 34 -10.32 -7.05 -0.88
N MET A 35 -9.04 -7.40 -0.69
CA MET A 35 -8.12 -7.73 -1.79
C MET A 35 -8.17 -9.23 -2.11
N ASP A 36 -7.97 -9.58 -3.39
CA ASP A 36 -8.04 -10.98 -3.86
C ASP A 36 -6.88 -11.85 -3.38
N VAL A 37 -5.71 -11.25 -3.16
CA VAL A 37 -4.46 -11.97 -2.84
C VAL A 37 -3.66 -11.20 -1.80
N SER A 38 -3.05 -11.93 -0.87
CA SER A 38 -2.09 -11.38 0.09
C SER A 38 -0.77 -12.14 0.04
N ASN A 39 0.35 -11.45 0.25
CA ASN A 39 1.63 -12.08 0.54
C ASN A 39 1.70 -12.54 2.01
N ALA A 40 2.78 -13.23 2.38
CA ALA A 40 2.99 -13.70 3.75
C ALA A 40 3.42 -12.59 4.72
N SER A 41 3.96 -11.50 4.26
CA SER A 41 4.32 -10.22 4.85
C SER A 41 5.64 -9.68 4.28
N VAL A 42 5.95 -8.43 4.58
CA VAL A 42 7.24 -7.79 4.34
C VAL A 42 7.75 -7.19 5.65
N TYR A 43 8.82 -6.41 5.62
CA TYR A 43 9.52 -5.99 6.83
C TYR A 43 8.66 -5.07 7.73
N ASP A 44 8.04 -4.04 7.15
CA ASP A 44 7.15 -3.09 7.82
C ASP A 44 6.23 -2.38 6.82
N GLY A 45 5.29 -1.57 7.31
CA GLY A 45 4.34 -0.84 6.46
C GLY A 45 4.98 0.16 5.50
N ALA A 46 6.03 0.85 5.93
CA ALA A 46 6.74 1.81 5.09
C ALA A 46 7.50 1.12 3.95
N THR A 47 8.16 0.00 4.26
CA THR A 47 8.81 -0.86 3.27
C THR A 47 7.79 -1.47 2.32
N ALA A 48 6.63 -1.93 2.84
CA ALA A 48 5.53 -2.43 2.02
C ALA A 48 5.08 -1.41 0.97
N ALA A 49 4.94 -0.13 1.36
CA ALA A 49 4.57 0.94 0.44
C ALA A 49 5.63 1.17 -0.64
N ALA A 50 6.91 1.12 -0.28
CA ALA A 50 8.01 1.28 -1.24
C ALA A 50 8.10 0.10 -2.22
N GLU A 51 7.90 -1.13 -1.74
CA GLU A 51 7.90 -2.33 -2.58
C GLU A 51 6.68 -2.40 -3.48
N ALA A 52 5.50 -2.02 -3.00
CA ALA A 52 4.29 -1.88 -3.81
C ALA A 52 4.50 -0.87 -4.96
N ALA A 53 5.15 0.27 -4.67
CA ALA A 53 5.48 1.24 -5.69
C ALA A 53 6.44 0.67 -6.74
N ALA A 54 7.46 -0.09 -6.32
CA ALA A 54 8.38 -0.75 -7.24
C ALA A 54 7.66 -1.80 -8.12
N MET A 55 6.72 -2.55 -7.54
CA MET A 55 5.91 -3.55 -8.24
C MET A 55 5.00 -2.93 -9.32
N CYS A 56 4.50 -1.73 -9.09
CA CYS A 56 3.62 -1.05 -10.05
C CYS A 56 4.34 -0.50 -11.29
N ARG A 57 5.67 -0.40 -11.26
CA ARG A 57 6.46 0.17 -12.36
C ARG A 57 6.57 -0.79 -13.53
N ASP A 58 6.57 -0.22 -14.73
CA ASP A 58 6.85 -0.93 -15.98
C ASP A 58 7.81 -0.12 -16.88
N ARG A 59 8.01 -0.58 -18.12
CA ARG A 59 8.91 0.08 -19.09
C ARG A 59 8.43 1.45 -19.57
N LYS A 60 7.12 1.72 -19.47
CA LYS A 60 6.49 2.96 -19.94
C LYS A 60 6.24 3.93 -18.79
N ARG A 61 5.88 3.38 -17.62
CA ARG A 61 5.51 4.12 -16.42
C ARG A 61 6.49 3.81 -15.30
N GLY A 62 7.40 4.71 -15.03
CA GLY A 62 8.46 4.54 -14.05
C GLY A 62 8.42 5.51 -12.88
N THR A 63 7.64 6.59 -12.99
CA THR A 63 7.52 7.64 -11.97
C THR A 63 6.60 7.19 -10.84
N ILE A 64 7.04 7.32 -9.61
CA ILE A 64 6.25 7.05 -8.41
C ILE A 64 5.69 8.38 -7.92
N CYS A 65 4.39 8.44 -7.64
CA CYS A 65 3.74 9.59 -7.01
C CYS A 65 3.27 9.20 -5.61
N VAL A 66 3.47 10.07 -4.62
CA VAL A 66 3.00 9.89 -3.26
C VAL A 66 2.36 11.17 -2.74
N SER A 67 1.20 11.05 -2.09
CA SER A 67 0.54 12.20 -1.47
C SER A 67 1.37 12.75 -0.30
N ALA A 68 1.42 14.06 -0.17
CA ALA A 68 2.06 14.72 0.97
C ALA A 68 1.35 14.43 2.31
N SER A 69 0.07 13.97 2.27
CA SER A 69 -0.70 13.56 3.44
C SER A 69 -0.35 12.17 3.99
N VAL A 70 0.56 11.43 3.32
CA VAL A 70 1.13 10.16 3.83
C VAL A 70 2.12 10.44 4.95
N ASP A 71 2.27 9.50 5.90
CA ASP A 71 3.25 9.59 6.98
C ASP A 71 4.64 9.99 6.42
N PRO A 72 5.25 11.08 6.92
CA PRO A 72 6.56 11.55 6.47
C PRO A 72 7.68 10.49 6.56
N LYS A 73 7.60 9.56 7.51
CA LYS A 73 8.55 8.45 7.63
C LYS A 73 8.40 7.49 6.45
N THR A 74 7.18 7.15 6.08
CA THR A 74 6.87 6.32 4.90
C THR A 74 7.37 7.00 3.62
N ILE A 75 7.11 8.31 3.46
CA ILE A 75 7.64 9.10 2.33
C ILE A 75 9.17 9.04 2.28
N SER A 76 9.84 9.13 3.44
CA SER A 76 11.31 9.04 3.52
C SER A 76 11.84 7.67 3.05
N VAL A 77 11.18 6.58 3.43
CA VAL A 77 11.53 5.22 2.99
C VAL A 77 11.32 5.08 1.48
N ILE A 78 10.18 5.51 0.96
CA ILE A 78 9.90 5.51 -0.49
C ILE A 78 10.98 6.30 -1.24
N ARG A 79 11.40 7.46 -0.72
CA ARG A 79 12.47 8.28 -1.32
C ARG A 79 13.81 7.52 -1.38
N THR A 80 14.13 6.76 -0.35
CA THR A 80 15.35 5.93 -0.29
C THR A 80 15.32 4.82 -1.36
N TYR A 81 14.18 4.14 -1.51
CA TYR A 81 13.99 3.12 -2.55
C TYR A 81 14.06 3.72 -3.96
N CYS A 82 13.44 4.89 -4.16
CA CYS A 82 13.51 5.62 -5.43
C CYS A 82 14.93 6.03 -5.77
N PHE A 83 15.69 6.54 -4.80
CA PHE A 83 17.10 6.87 -4.97
C PHE A 83 17.92 5.65 -5.37
N GLY A 84 17.78 4.52 -4.68
CA GLY A 84 18.51 3.28 -4.94
C GLY A 84 18.18 2.66 -6.32
N SER A 85 16.93 2.78 -6.77
CA SER A 85 16.47 2.23 -8.05
C SER A 85 16.54 3.21 -9.23
N GLY A 86 16.88 4.47 -8.98
CA GLY A 86 16.83 5.54 -9.99
C GLY A 86 15.43 5.92 -10.44
N ALA A 87 14.39 5.59 -9.67
CA ALA A 87 13.01 5.92 -10.00
C ALA A 87 12.72 7.40 -9.73
N PRO A 88 12.10 8.15 -10.66
CA PRO A 88 11.61 9.48 -10.37
C PRO A 88 10.52 9.44 -9.30
N LEU A 89 10.57 10.38 -8.35
CA LEU A 89 9.58 10.52 -7.28
C LEU A 89 8.93 11.90 -7.36
N VAL A 90 7.61 11.93 -7.36
CA VAL A 90 6.78 13.15 -7.28
C VAL A 90 6.03 13.13 -5.96
N ILE A 91 6.06 14.25 -5.25
CA ILE A 91 5.21 14.46 -4.07
C ILE A 91 4.00 15.28 -4.53
N LEU A 92 2.82 14.65 -4.49
CA LEU A 92 1.57 15.34 -4.78
C LEU A 92 1.21 16.21 -3.57
N PRO A 93 0.94 17.51 -3.74
CA PRO A 93 0.62 18.37 -2.61
C PRO A 93 -0.67 17.92 -1.89
N GLU A 94 -0.86 18.45 -0.70
CA GLU A 94 -2.11 18.35 0.05
C GLU A 94 -2.83 19.69 0.03
N LYS A 95 -4.16 19.64 0.14
CA LYS A 95 -5.04 20.79 0.26
C LYS A 95 -6.03 20.50 1.39
N ASP A 96 -6.07 21.37 2.37
CA ASP A 96 -6.92 21.21 3.57
C ASP A 96 -6.67 19.89 4.31
N GLY A 97 -5.42 19.39 4.27
CA GLY A 97 -5.00 18.14 4.90
C GLY A 97 -5.38 16.87 4.14
N LEU A 98 -5.93 16.98 2.94
CA LEU A 98 -6.27 15.87 2.05
C LEU A 98 -5.40 15.89 0.79
N THR A 99 -5.33 14.77 0.10
CA THR A 99 -4.64 14.64 -1.19
C THR A 99 -5.23 15.60 -2.22
N ASP A 100 -4.40 16.49 -2.80
CA ASP A 100 -4.86 17.50 -3.77
C ASP A 100 -5.10 16.88 -5.15
N MET A 101 -6.33 16.46 -5.40
CA MET A 101 -6.73 15.87 -6.68
C MET A 101 -6.89 16.91 -7.80
N GLU A 102 -6.97 18.20 -7.49
CA GLU A 102 -6.91 19.26 -8.52
C GLU A 102 -5.49 19.29 -9.14
N SER A 103 -4.46 19.23 -8.30
CA SER A 103 -3.06 19.12 -8.76
C SER A 103 -2.80 17.83 -9.53
N TRP A 104 -3.38 16.69 -9.11
CA TRP A 104 -3.30 15.43 -9.86
C TRP A 104 -3.87 15.57 -11.27
N ASN A 105 -5.05 16.14 -11.40
CA ASN A 105 -5.75 16.32 -12.68
C ASN A 105 -5.06 17.34 -13.61
N ALA A 106 -4.28 18.26 -13.05
CA ALA A 106 -3.57 19.30 -13.80
C ALA A 106 -2.17 18.86 -14.29
N MET A 107 -1.59 17.78 -13.71
CA MET A 107 -0.25 17.34 -14.05
C MET A 107 -0.23 16.35 -15.21
N ASP A 108 0.94 16.20 -15.86
CA ASP A 108 1.16 15.12 -16.83
C ASP A 108 1.38 13.79 -16.08
N THR A 109 0.38 12.92 -16.15
CA THR A 109 0.40 11.59 -15.51
C THR A 109 0.89 10.47 -16.41
N SER A 110 1.31 10.77 -17.65
CA SER A 110 1.64 9.76 -18.66
C SER A 110 2.78 8.81 -18.25
N SER A 111 3.73 9.28 -17.46
CA SER A 111 4.86 8.49 -16.94
C SER A 111 4.63 7.93 -15.54
N ILE A 112 3.52 8.26 -14.87
CA ILE A 112 3.26 7.86 -13.48
C ILE A 112 2.79 6.41 -13.45
N ALA A 113 3.49 5.58 -12.68
CA ALA A 113 3.17 4.18 -12.44
C ALA A 113 2.08 4.00 -11.40
N CYS A 114 2.17 4.77 -10.31
CA CYS A 114 1.22 4.68 -9.21
C CYS A 114 1.10 6.01 -8.45
N LEU A 115 -0.05 6.17 -7.78
CA LEU A 115 -0.26 7.12 -6.69
C LEU A 115 -0.38 6.34 -5.38
N ILE A 116 0.38 6.77 -4.36
CA ILE A 116 0.28 6.25 -3.00
C ILE A 116 -0.49 7.24 -2.15
N VAL A 117 -1.57 6.78 -1.52
CA VAL A 117 -2.34 7.54 -0.54
C VAL A 117 -2.41 6.78 0.78
N GLN A 118 -2.70 7.46 1.87
CA GLN A 118 -2.92 6.84 3.17
C GLN A 118 -4.32 7.21 3.67
N THR A 119 -5.06 6.24 4.17
CA THR A 119 -6.38 6.49 4.78
C THR A 119 -6.62 5.59 6.01
N PRO A 120 -6.95 6.15 7.19
CA PRO A 120 -6.85 7.59 7.50
C PRO A 120 -5.43 8.12 7.28
N ASN A 121 -5.30 9.35 6.81
CA ASN A 121 -4.01 9.94 6.46
C ASN A 121 -3.22 10.41 7.69
N TYR A 122 -2.05 11.02 7.49
CA TYR A 122 -1.18 11.46 8.58
C TYR A 122 -1.84 12.49 9.52
N HIS A 123 -2.79 13.27 9.00
CA HIS A 123 -3.56 14.24 9.79
C HIS A 123 -4.80 13.62 10.47
N GLY A 124 -5.05 12.31 10.28
CA GLY A 124 -6.21 11.61 10.81
C GLY A 124 -7.50 11.82 10.00
N LEU A 125 -7.40 12.38 8.81
CA LEU A 125 -8.53 12.59 7.90
C LEU A 125 -8.73 11.35 7.01
N ILE A 126 -9.98 11.12 6.62
CA ILE A 126 -10.36 10.03 5.71
C ILE A 126 -10.34 10.57 4.28
N GLU A 127 -9.55 9.95 3.41
CA GLU A 127 -9.50 10.27 1.98
C GLU A 127 -10.74 9.71 1.25
N ASP A 128 -11.19 10.39 0.21
CA ASP A 128 -12.23 9.86 -0.69
C ASP A 128 -11.61 8.82 -1.65
N GLY A 129 -11.47 7.59 -1.16
CA GLY A 129 -10.80 6.51 -1.87
C GLY A 129 -11.39 6.23 -3.25
N ALA A 130 -12.70 6.20 -3.38
CA ALA A 130 -13.38 5.90 -4.64
C ALA A 130 -13.16 6.99 -5.70
N SER A 131 -13.25 8.27 -5.33
CA SER A 131 -12.96 9.37 -6.24
C SER A 131 -11.49 9.39 -6.67
N ILE A 132 -10.56 9.13 -5.75
CA ILE A 132 -9.12 9.03 -6.03
C ILE A 132 -8.85 7.85 -6.98
N ALA A 133 -9.41 6.66 -6.70
CA ALA A 133 -9.24 5.47 -7.53
C ALA A 133 -9.70 5.73 -8.98
N ASN A 134 -10.87 6.31 -9.15
CA ASN A 134 -11.41 6.67 -10.48
C ASN A 134 -10.47 7.62 -11.22
N ALA A 135 -9.98 8.67 -10.58
CA ALA A 135 -9.09 9.65 -11.22
C ALA A 135 -7.73 9.02 -11.60
N VAL A 136 -7.17 8.18 -10.72
CA VAL A 136 -5.91 7.47 -10.93
C VAL A 136 -6.04 6.47 -12.08
N HIS A 137 -7.09 5.66 -12.09
CA HIS A 137 -7.33 4.68 -13.16
C HIS A 137 -7.59 5.34 -14.51
N ASN A 138 -8.32 6.46 -14.54
CA ASN A 138 -8.52 7.23 -15.78
C ASN A 138 -7.21 7.72 -16.40
N SER A 139 -6.18 7.95 -15.59
CA SER A 139 -4.84 8.30 -16.07
C SER A 139 -4.02 7.07 -16.54
N GLY A 140 -4.50 5.86 -16.23
CA GLY A 140 -3.82 4.60 -16.47
C GLY A 140 -2.72 4.26 -15.44
N ALA A 141 -2.64 4.99 -14.33
CA ALA A 141 -1.80 4.67 -13.19
C ALA A 141 -2.52 3.69 -12.25
N LYS A 142 -1.80 3.15 -11.26
CA LYS A 142 -2.32 2.28 -10.20
C LYS A 142 -2.47 3.02 -8.89
N LEU A 143 -3.48 2.66 -8.10
CA LEU A 143 -3.67 3.20 -6.75
C LEU A 143 -3.11 2.24 -5.71
N ILE A 144 -2.20 2.75 -4.87
CA ILE A 144 -1.71 2.06 -3.67
C ILE A 144 -2.34 2.74 -2.45
N ALA A 145 -3.08 1.99 -1.66
CA ALA A 145 -3.67 2.46 -0.42
C ALA A 145 -2.85 1.96 0.78
N SER A 146 -2.29 2.89 1.53
CA SER A 146 -1.71 2.61 2.86
C SER A 146 -2.81 2.77 3.90
N CYS A 147 -3.10 1.71 4.67
CA CYS A 147 -4.20 1.71 5.61
C CYS A 147 -3.79 1.18 6.98
N ASN A 148 -4.50 1.66 8.01
CA ASN A 148 -4.43 1.08 9.35
C ASN A 148 -5.42 -0.09 9.41
N PRO A 149 -4.98 -1.32 9.70
CA PRO A 149 -5.86 -2.49 9.69
C PRO A 149 -7.01 -2.40 10.72
N ILE A 150 -6.80 -1.71 11.85
CA ILE A 150 -7.88 -1.50 12.83
C ILE A 150 -8.99 -0.60 12.26
N ALA A 151 -8.63 0.40 11.47
CA ALA A 151 -9.61 1.31 10.86
C ALA A 151 -10.52 0.60 9.85
N LEU A 152 -10.05 -0.48 9.22
CA LEU A 152 -10.83 -1.28 8.26
C LEU A 152 -12.02 -2.02 8.89
N GLY A 153 -12.09 -2.10 10.21
CA GLY A 153 -13.28 -2.57 10.91
C GLY A 153 -14.48 -1.60 10.85
N LEU A 154 -14.26 -0.35 10.41
CA LEU A 154 -15.27 0.70 10.36
C LEU A 154 -15.35 1.41 9.02
N LEU A 155 -14.24 1.46 8.27
CA LEU A 155 -14.13 2.19 7.01
C LEU A 155 -14.25 1.25 5.83
N GLU A 156 -14.61 1.80 4.68
CA GLU A 156 -14.59 1.09 3.41
C GLU A 156 -13.19 0.52 3.13
N THR A 157 -13.16 -0.72 2.68
CA THR A 157 -11.88 -1.43 2.48
C THR A 157 -11.18 -0.98 1.20
N PRO A 158 -9.84 -1.10 1.11
CA PRO A 158 -9.10 -0.79 -0.12
C PRO A 158 -9.64 -1.49 -1.36
N GLY A 159 -10.04 -2.75 -1.25
CA GLY A 159 -10.63 -3.48 -2.37
C GLY A 159 -11.97 -2.91 -2.81
N GLU A 160 -12.83 -2.49 -1.86
CA GLU A 160 -14.14 -1.93 -2.18
C GLU A 160 -14.05 -0.57 -2.87
N PHE A 161 -13.18 0.33 -2.43
CA PHE A 161 -13.02 1.62 -3.11
C PHE A 161 -12.12 1.58 -4.36
N GLY A 162 -11.57 0.40 -4.70
CA GLY A 162 -10.88 0.18 -5.98
C GLY A 162 -9.37 0.42 -5.94
N ALA A 163 -8.68 0.23 -4.81
CA ALA A 163 -7.22 0.21 -4.80
C ALA A 163 -6.68 -1.03 -5.53
N ASP A 164 -5.59 -0.86 -6.29
CA ASP A 164 -4.88 -1.97 -6.94
C ASP A 164 -3.99 -2.74 -5.96
N VAL A 165 -3.46 -2.04 -4.96
CA VAL A 165 -2.60 -2.61 -3.91
C VAL A 165 -2.96 -1.98 -2.57
N ALA A 166 -3.12 -2.82 -1.55
CA ALA A 166 -3.24 -2.40 -0.16
C ALA A 166 -1.95 -2.72 0.60
N VAL A 167 -1.48 -1.78 1.39
CA VAL A 167 -0.32 -1.94 2.28
C VAL A 167 -0.66 -1.40 3.67
N GLY A 168 0.05 -1.87 4.68
CA GLY A 168 -0.17 -1.40 6.05
C GLY A 168 0.80 -2.03 7.01
N GLU A 169 0.70 -1.60 8.26
CA GLU A 169 1.47 -2.14 9.38
C GLU A 169 0.61 -3.17 10.14
N GLY A 170 1.12 -4.39 10.29
CA GLY A 170 0.40 -5.47 10.99
C GLY A 170 0.48 -5.38 12.51
N GLN A 171 1.44 -4.65 13.04
CA GLN A 171 1.69 -4.56 14.49
C GLN A 171 0.47 -4.10 15.32
N PRO A 172 -0.44 -3.24 14.83
CA PRO A 172 -1.67 -2.90 15.57
C PRO A 172 -2.62 -4.09 15.83
N LEU A 173 -2.46 -5.19 15.12
CA LEU A 173 -3.27 -6.40 15.32
C LEU A 173 -2.73 -7.31 16.46
N GLY A 174 -1.58 -6.99 17.05
CA GLY A 174 -0.98 -7.72 18.18
C GLY A 174 0.42 -8.24 17.96
#